data_acfd35e878364e26e01b65893d3580ad
#
_entry.id   acfd35e878364e26e01b65893d3580ad
#
_cell.length_a   1.000
_cell.length_b   1.000
_cell.length_c   1.000
_cell.angle_alpha   90.00
_cell.angle_beta   90.00
_cell.angle_gamma   90.00
#
_symmetry.space_group_name_H-M   'P 1'
#
loop_
_entity.id
_entity.type
_entity.pdbx_description
1 polymer ?
#
loop_
_entity_poly.entity_id
_entity_poly.type
_entity_poly.pdbx_seq_one_letter_code
_entity_poly.pdbx_strand_id
1 'polypeptide(L)'
;MDPRKPYLESPRPLKKLGRFNHEAVAFDKYNNAYLTEDRSDGLIYKFVPRSPNNLNDGELFALKVKDLTDSRNWDQPRTKLQKSYQIEWVRIEDYDPDEDTVRQEGVSKGATIFARPEGIIADNESVYICCTSGGNLRKGQIFKINTISPDQSLAELWYEVQDTASLNMPDNIVIAPWGDLIVCEDNSDRNRLWG
;
A
#
# COMPACT_ATOMS: atom_id res chain seq x y z
N MET A 1 6.70 -0.77 20.75
CA MET A 1 8.04 -0.52 21.38
C MET A 1 8.34 0.97 21.29
N ASP A 2 8.75 1.62 22.36
CA ASP A 2 9.12 3.04 22.35
C ASP A 2 10.66 3.14 22.25
N PRO A 3 11.22 3.66 21.16
CA PRO A 3 12.67 3.75 20.96
C PRO A 3 13.36 4.72 21.92
N ARG A 4 12.61 5.57 22.62
CA ARG A 4 13.14 6.52 23.62
C ARG A 4 13.36 5.88 24.99
N LYS A 5 12.85 4.66 25.22
CA LYS A 5 13.02 3.96 26.50
C LYS A 5 14.39 3.26 26.54
N PRO A 6 15.06 3.28 27.70
CA PRO A 6 16.40 2.68 27.87
C PRO A 6 16.40 1.13 27.93
N TYR A 7 15.24 0.51 27.83
CA TYR A 7 15.07 -0.95 27.91
C TYR A 7 14.13 -1.44 26.80
N LEU A 8 14.34 -2.67 26.36
CA LEU A 8 13.49 -3.33 25.39
C LEU A 8 12.19 -3.80 26.07
N GLU A 9 11.06 -3.33 25.54
CA GLU A 9 9.76 -3.92 25.88
C GLU A 9 9.54 -5.19 25.03
N SER A 10 8.88 -6.19 25.62
CA SER A 10 8.47 -7.36 24.84
C SER A 10 7.55 -6.93 23.67
N PRO A 11 7.83 -7.36 22.44
CA PRO A 11 6.96 -7.05 21.32
C PRO A 11 5.57 -7.67 21.53
N ARG A 12 4.53 -6.92 21.12
CA ARG A 12 3.15 -7.39 21.18
C ARG A 12 2.56 -7.38 19.77
N PRO A 13 1.90 -8.47 19.33
CA PRO A 13 1.27 -8.49 18.03
C PRO A 13 0.08 -7.51 17.99
N LEU A 14 0.00 -6.74 16.93
CA LEU A 14 -1.10 -5.82 16.65
C LEU A 14 -2.14 -6.51 15.74
N LYS A 15 -2.83 -7.51 16.29
CA LYS A 15 -3.69 -8.42 15.54
C LYS A 15 -4.78 -7.74 14.72
N LYS A 16 -5.30 -6.61 15.21
CA LYS A 16 -6.33 -5.82 14.51
C LYS A 16 -5.87 -5.21 13.18
N LEU A 17 -4.56 -5.15 12.95
CA LEU A 17 -4.00 -4.68 11.67
C LEU A 17 -4.05 -5.74 10.56
N GLY A 18 -4.56 -6.93 10.88
CA GLY A 18 -4.71 -8.02 9.94
C GLY A 18 -3.57 -9.05 10.02
N ARG A 19 -3.86 -10.27 9.58
CA ARG A 19 -2.90 -11.36 9.45
C ARG A 19 -2.70 -11.70 7.98
N PHE A 20 -1.69 -11.10 7.36
CA PHE A 20 -1.32 -11.30 5.96
C PHE A 20 0.20 -11.09 5.80
N ASN A 21 0.72 -11.19 4.60
CA ASN A 21 2.15 -10.99 4.32
C ASN A 21 2.49 -9.49 4.36
N HIS A 22 2.60 -8.94 5.58
CA HIS A 22 2.93 -7.54 5.80
C HIS A 22 4.28 -7.18 5.21
N GLU A 23 4.34 -6.01 4.53
CA GLU A 23 5.58 -5.45 4.02
C GLU A 23 5.90 -4.11 4.67
N ALA A 24 5.06 -3.11 4.49
CA ALA A 24 5.31 -1.79 5.03
C ALA A 24 4.06 -1.14 5.62
N VAL A 25 4.28 -0.06 6.40
CA VAL A 25 3.21 0.72 7.04
C VAL A 25 3.52 2.21 6.97
N ALA A 26 2.52 3.02 6.61
CA ALA A 26 2.56 4.48 6.69
C ALA A 26 1.34 5.01 7.42
N PHE A 27 1.46 6.21 7.98
CA PHE A 27 0.37 6.86 8.70
C PHE A 27 0.00 8.19 8.04
N ASP A 28 -1.30 8.42 7.86
CA ASP A 28 -1.80 9.72 7.43
C ASP A 28 -1.93 10.71 8.60
N LYS A 29 -2.26 11.96 8.28
CA LYS A 29 -2.48 13.02 9.28
C LYS A 29 -3.65 12.77 10.23
N TYR A 30 -4.51 11.79 9.95
CA TYR A 30 -5.63 11.38 10.80
C TYR A 30 -5.29 10.18 11.68
N ASN A 31 -4.04 9.72 11.67
CA ASN A 31 -3.51 8.53 12.34
C ASN A 31 -4.10 7.20 11.82
N ASN A 32 -4.65 7.16 10.61
CA ASN A 32 -4.94 5.89 9.96
C ASN A 32 -3.64 5.23 9.53
N ALA A 33 -3.53 3.92 9.73
CA ALA A 33 -2.40 3.15 9.22
C ALA A 33 -2.75 2.55 7.85
N TYR A 34 -1.91 2.80 6.85
CA TYR A 34 -1.97 2.15 5.55
C TYR A 34 -0.94 1.04 5.51
N LEU A 35 -1.32 -0.12 5.01
CA LEU A 35 -0.54 -1.35 5.07
C LEU A 35 -0.48 -1.99 3.70
N THR A 36 0.66 -2.57 3.37
CA THR A 36 0.86 -3.29 2.12
C THR A 36 1.04 -4.78 2.34
N GLU A 37 0.61 -5.58 1.36
CA GLU A 37 0.74 -7.03 1.36
C GLU A 37 1.57 -7.48 0.16
N ASP A 38 2.78 -8.00 0.40
CA ASP A 38 3.65 -8.52 -0.65
C ASP A 38 3.15 -9.88 -1.16
N ARG A 39 2.21 -9.81 -2.10
CA ARG A 39 1.72 -10.94 -2.89
C ARG A 39 1.49 -10.49 -4.32
N SER A 40 1.66 -11.39 -5.29
CA SER A 40 1.39 -11.10 -6.71
C SER A 40 -0.05 -10.70 -6.99
N ASP A 41 -0.95 -10.99 -6.06
CA ASP A 41 -2.36 -10.64 -6.00
C ASP A 41 -2.68 -9.91 -4.69
N GLY A 42 -1.71 -9.15 -4.15
CA GLY A 42 -1.79 -8.46 -2.88
C GLY A 42 -2.83 -7.36 -2.84
N LEU A 43 -3.21 -6.95 -1.64
CA LEU A 43 -4.10 -5.83 -1.39
C LEU A 43 -3.37 -4.69 -0.68
N ILE A 44 -3.98 -3.52 -0.71
CA ILE A 44 -3.62 -2.37 0.11
C ILE A 44 -4.70 -2.23 1.17
N TYR A 45 -4.28 -2.13 2.42
CA TYR A 45 -5.21 -2.04 3.55
C TYR A 45 -5.12 -0.69 4.25
N LYS A 46 -6.20 -0.34 4.94
CA LYS A 46 -6.29 0.82 5.83
C LYS A 46 -6.86 0.38 7.16
N PHE A 47 -6.14 0.63 8.23
CA PHE A 47 -6.64 0.46 9.59
C PHE A 47 -7.04 1.82 10.15
N VAL A 48 -8.29 1.92 10.62
CA VAL A 48 -8.84 3.12 11.24
C VAL A 48 -8.91 2.88 12.74
N PRO A 49 -8.04 3.50 13.55
CA PRO A 49 -8.07 3.32 15.00
C PRO A 49 -9.32 3.98 15.59
N ARG A 50 -9.95 3.32 16.57
CA ARG A 50 -11.12 3.88 17.29
C ARG A 50 -10.77 5.11 18.13
N SER A 51 -9.54 5.19 18.58
CA SER A 51 -8.99 6.36 19.27
C SER A 51 -7.58 6.65 18.78
N PRO A 52 -7.14 7.91 18.71
CA PRO A 52 -5.82 8.28 18.22
C PRO A 52 -4.70 7.51 18.92
N ASN A 53 -3.71 7.08 18.15
CA ASN A 53 -2.52 6.36 18.61
C ASN A 53 -2.79 4.98 19.27
N ASN A 54 -3.99 4.42 19.13
CA ASN A 54 -4.31 3.09 19.65
C ASN A 54 -4.49 2.07 18.52
N LEU A 55 -3.44 1.34 18.20
CA LEU A 55 -3.46 0.30 17.17
C LEU A 55 -4.02 -1.05 17.67
N ASN A 56 -4.43 -1.15 18.93
CA ASN A 56 -5.04 -2.37 19.47
C ASN A 56 -6.55 -2.41 19.29
N ASP A 57 -7.19 -1.28 18.96
CA ASP A 57 -8.64 -1.21 18.74
C ASP A 57 -8.97 -0.29 17.55
N GLY A 58 -9.73 -0.83 16.61
CA GLY A 58 -10.09 -0.16 15.37
C GLY A 58 -10.66 -1.15 14.35
N GLU A 59 -10.75 -0.72 13.11
CA GLU A 59 -11.32 -1.49 12.02
C GLU A 59 -10.36 -1.55 10.83
N LEU A 60 -10.26 -2.72 10.22
CA LEU A 60 -9.43 -2.98 9.04
C LEU A 60 -10.29 -2.94 7.77
N PHE A 61 -9.77 -2.31 6.74
CA PHE A 61 -10.41 -2.19 5.44
C PHE A 61 -9.42 -2.53 4.33
N ALA A 62 -9.92 -3.02 3.19
CA ALA A 62 -9.16 -3.20 1.96
C ALA A 62 -9.57 -2.15 0.92
N LEU A 63 -8.62 -1.70 0.11
CA LEU A 63 -8.83 -0.71 -0.93
C LEU A 63 -9.63 -1.29 -2.10
N LYS A 64 -10.70 -0.61 -2.47
CA LYS A 64 -11.49 -0.89 -3.67
C LYS A 64 -11.49 0.34 -4.58
N VAL A 65 -10.92 0.20 -5.76
CA VAL A 65 -11.02 1.19 -6.83
C VAL A 65 -12.29 0.94 -7.61
N LYS A 66 -13.10 1.97 -7.79
CA LYS A 66 -14.40 1.84 -8.47
C LYS A 66 -14.22 1.31 -9.89
N ASP A 67 -15.03 0.32 -10.25
CA ASP A 67 -15.04 -0.34 -11.57
C ASP A 67 -13.70 -1.01 -11.96
N LEU A 68 -12.84 -1.32 -10.97
CA LEU A 68 -11.53 -1.93 -11.19
C LEU A 68 -11.27 -3.02 -10.15
N THR A 69 -11.26 -4.27 -10.57
CA THR A 69 -10.94 -5.43 -9.71
C THR A 69 -9.44 -5.79 -9.73
N ASP A 70 -8.72 -5.38 -10.77
CA ASP A 70 -7.31 -5.72 -10.98
C ASP A 70 -6.57 -4.52 -11.59
N SER A 71 -5.58 -3.99 -10.89
CA SER A 71 -4.81 -2.81 -11.28
C SER A 71 -3.45 -3.12 -11.90
N ARG A 72 -3.09 -4.40 -12.02
CA ARG A 72 -1.73 -4.84 -12.32
C ARG A 72 -1.24 -4.49 -13.73
N ASN A 73 -2.12 -4.26 -14.70
CA ASN A 73 -1.80 -3.96 -16.11
C ASN A 73 -0.96 -5.05 -16.82
N TRP A 74 -0.93 -6.28 -16.30
CA TRP A 74 -0.04 -7.33 -16.81
C TRP A 74 -0.36 -7.78 -18.25
N ASP A 75 -1.63 -7.99 -18.54
CA ASP A 75 -2.07 -8.54 -19.83
C ASP A 75 -2.75 -7.49 -20.69
N GLN A 76 -3.30 -6.46 -20.06
CA GLN A 76 -3.96 -5.33 -20.72
C GLN A 76 -3.99 -4.11 -19.80
N PRO A 77 -3.90 -2.88 -20.33
CA PRO A 77 -3.93 -1.67 -19.54
C PRO A 77 -5.35 -1.42 -19.01
N ARG A 78 -5.56 -1.67 -17.71
CA ARG A 78 -6.81 -1.42 -16.98
C ARG A 78 -6.76 -0.09 -16.25
N THR A 79 -5.58 0.30 -15.78
CA THR A 79 -5.31 1.61 -15.20
C THR A 79 -4.48 2.46 -16.15
N LYS A 80 -4.71 3.78 -16.14
CA LYS A 80 -4.03 4.75 -16.99
C LYS A 80 -3.23 5.72 -16.12
N LEU A 81 -2.03 6.07 -16.57
CA LEU A 81 -1.18 7.07 -15.93
C LEU A 81 -1.94 8.39 -15.71
N GLN A 82 -1.76 8.98 -14.54
CA GLN A 82 -2.27 10.28 -14.12
C GLN A 82 -3.80 10.42 -14.23
N LYS A 83 -4.51 9.30 -14.26
CA LYS A 83 -5.97 9.29 -14.19
C LYS A 83 -6.39 9.02 -12.74
N SER A 84 -7.23 9.90 -12.20
CA SER A 84 -7.85 9.72 -10.89
C SER A 84 -9.04 8.78 -10.95
N TYR A 85 -9.14 7.90 -9.96
CA TYR A 85 -10.20 6.92 -9.78
C TYR A 85 -10.85 7.12 -8.42
N GLN A 86 -12.16 7.04 -8.35
CA GLN A 86 -12.87 6.98 -7.08
C GLN A 86 -12.53 5.68 -6.35
N ILE A 87 -12.38 5.78 -5.03
CA ILE A 87 -12.11 4.61 -4.19
C ILE A 87 -13.14 4.47 -3.09
N GLU A 88 -13.28 3.24 -2.64
CA GLU A 88 -14.04 2.82 -1.46
C GLU A 88 -13.14 1.97 -0.57
N TRP A 89 -13.50 1.83 0.68
CA TRP A 89 -12.83 0.97 1.64
C TRP A 89 -13.79 -0.12 2.08
N VAL A 90 -13.51 -1.38 1.72
CA VAL A 90 -14.33 -2.53 2.10
C VAL A 90 -13.84 -3.10 3.41
N ARG A 91 -14.72 -3.22 4.39
CA ARG A 91 -14.38 -3.69 5.73
C ARG A 91 -13.98 -5.17 5.72
N ILE A 92 -12.87 -5.48 6.39
CA ILE A 92 -12.42 -6.83 6.72
C ILE A 92 -12.97 -7.20 8.10
N GLU A 93 -13.69 -8.29 8.20
CA GLU A 93 -14.30 -8.74 9.44
C GLU A 93 -13.43 -9.75 10.16
N ASP A 94 -12.92 -10.74 9.42
CA ASP A 94 -11.97 -11.73 9.94
C ASP A 94 -10.53 -11.27 9.69
N TYR A 95 -10.01 -10.45 10.59
CA TYR A 95 -8.68 -9.85 10.47
C TYR A 95 -7.54 -10.74 11.02
N ASP A 96 -7.82 -11.79 11.81
CA ASP A 96 -6.81 -12.69 12.41
C ASP A 96 -7.19 -14.16 12.21
N PRO A 97 -7.48 -14.60 10.97
CA PRO A 97 -7.83 -15.99 10.67
C PRO A 97 -6.62 -16.92 10.87
N ASP A 98 -6.86 -18.21 11.07
CA ASP A 98 -5.79 -19.19 11.16
C ASP A 98 -5.09 -19.42 9.82
N GLU A 99 -5.80 -19.28 8.71
CA GLU A 99 -5.32 -19.42 7.34
C GLU A 99 -5.05 -18.05 6.68
N ASP A 100 -4.33 -18.00 5.56
CA ASP A 100 -4.03 -16.79 4.77
C ASP A 100 -5.26 -16.35 3.94
N THR A 101 -6.35 -15.95 4.62
CA THR A 101 -7.65 -15.69 4.00
C THR A 101 -8.12 -14.23 4.04
N VAL A 102 -7.41 -13.33 4.71
CA VAL A 102 -7.75 -11.90 4.77
C VAL A 102 -7.89 -11.30 3.37
N ARG A 103 -6.93 -11.58 2.48
CA ARG A 103 -6.94 -11.15 1.09
C ARG A 103 -8.17 -11.69 0.33
N GLN A 104 -8.50 -12.97 0.55
CA GLN A 104 -9.63 -13.63 -0.12
C GLN A 104 -10.95 -12.97 0.30
N GLU A 105 -11.11 -12.61 1.57
CA GLU A 105 -12.25 -11.84 2.06
C GLU A 105 -12.35 -10.50 1.36
N GLY A 106 -11.24 -9.73 1.30
CA GLY A 106 -11.20 -8.44 0.61
C GLY A 106 -11.61 -8.55 -0.85
N VAL A 107 -11.03 -9.50 -1.59
CA VAL A 107 -11.35 -9.74 -3.02
C VAL A 107 -12.82 -10.13 -3.19
N SER A 108 -13.38 -10.98 -2.33
CA SER A 108 -14.79 -11.37 -2.39
C SER A 108 -15.75 -10.18 -2.21
N LYS A 109 -15.31 -9.14 -1.51
CA LYS A 109 -16.04 -7.88 -1.30
C LYS A 109 -15.74 -6.81 -2.37
N GLY A 110 -14.93 -7.16 -3.37
CA GLY A 110 -14.59 -6.31 -4.51
C GLY A 110 -13.36 -5.42 -4.30
N ALA A 111 -12.49 -5.71 -3.33
CA ALA A 111 -11.20 -5.05 -3.21
C ALA A 111 -10.37 -5.22 -4.49
N THR A 112 -9.58 -4.23 -4.82
CA THR A 112 -8.74 -4.20 -6.02
C THR A 112 -7.41 -4.91 -5.77
N ILE A 113 -7.04 -5.79 -6.68
CA ILE A 113 -5.75 -6.50 -6.66
C ILE A 113 -4.63 -5.59 -7.19
N PHE A 114 -3.49 -5.60 -6.50
CA PHE A 114 -2.24 -4.95 -6.87
C PHE A 114 -1.11 -5.97 -7.00
N ALA A 115 -0.07 -5.62 -7.74
CA ALA A 115 1.06 -6.51 -8.02
C ALA A 115 2.19 -6.30 -7.02
N ARG A 116 2.25 -7.09 -5.97
CA ARG A 116 3.25 -6.97 -4.89
C ARG A 116 3.30 -5.53 -4.35
N PRO A 117 2.27 -5.08 -3.61
CA PRO A 117 2.37 -3.82 -2.86
C PRO A 117 3.42 -3.95 -1.77
N GLU A 118 4.49 -3.18 -1.87
CA GLU A 118 5.64 -3.23 -0.95
C GLU A 118 5.82 -1.89 -0.22
N GLY A 119 6.83 -1.11 -0.57
CA GLY A 119 7.11 0.15 0.10
C GLY A 119 5.94 1.13 0.07
N ILE A 120 5.74 1.82 1.18
CA ILE A 120 4.66 2.81 1.35
C ILE A 120 5.15 4.00 2.18
N ILE A 121 4.80 5.20 1.75
CA ILE A 121 5.05 6.43 2.50
C ILE A 121 3.86 7.37 2.42
N ALA A 122 3.63 8.14 3.47
CA ALA A 122 2.59 9.16 3.50
C ALA A 122 3.17 10.54 3.79
N ASP A 123 2.61 11.54 3.15
CA ASP A 123 2.70 12.94 3.54
C ASP A 123 1.37 13.43 4.12
N ASN A 124 1.20 14.76 4.25
CA ASN A 124 -0.04 15.33 4.79
C ASN A 124 -1.27 15.14 3.90
N GLU A 125 -1.11 14.86 2.61
CA GLU A 125 -2.18 14.88 1.62
C GLU A 125 -2.30 13.56 0.85
N SER A 126 -1.20 12.80 0.80
CA SER A 126 -1.09 11.65 -0.10
C SER A 126 -0.38 10.47 0.54
N VAL A 127 -0.70 9.28 0.04
CA VAL A 127 0.02 8.04 0.34
C VAL A 127 0.55 7.49 -0.98
N TYR A 128 1.84 7.19 -1.05
CA TYR A 128 2.51 6.61 -2.22
C TYR A 128 2.85 5.15 -1.94
N ILE A 129 2.59 4.28 -2.89
CA ILE A 129 2.72 2.82 -2.75
C ILE A 129 3.47 2.27 -3.95
N CYS A 130 4.58 1.56 -3.70
CA CYS A 130 5.26 0.76 -4.70
C CYS A 130 4.51 -0.55 -4.94
N CYS A 131 4.26 -0.88 -6.21
CA CYS A 131 3.75 -2.17 -6.66
C CYS A 131 4.81 -2.78 -7.58
N THR A 132 5.73 -3.54 -6.98
CA THR A 132 7.04 -3.92 -7.53
C THR A 132 6.97 -4.65 -8.85
N SER A 133 6.00 -5.51 -9.05
CA SER A 133 5.84 -6.28 -10.30
C SER A 133 4.65 -5.83 -11.16
N GLY A 134 4.11 -4.63 -10.93
CA GLY A 134 3.03 -4.08 -11.72
C GLY A 134 3.48 -3.56 -13.10
N GLY A 135 2.50 -3.18 -13.91
CA GLY A 135 2.73 -2.64 -15.24
C GLY A 135 2.85 -3.68 -16.34
N ASN A 136 2.72 -3.22 -17.58
CA ASN A 136 2.80 -4.09 -18.77
C ASN A 136 4.14 -4.83 -18.87
N LEU A 137 5.24 -4.20 -18.45
CA LEU A 137 6.55 -4.84 -18.40
C LEU A 137 6.75 -5.71 -17.16
N ARG A 138 5.83 -5.72 -16.21
CA ARG A 138 5.95 -6.36 -14.87
C ARG A 138 7.19 -5.87 -14.13
N LYS A 139 7.50 -4.58 -14.23
CA LYS A 139 8.72 -3.94 -13.72
C LYS A 139 8.44 -2.79 -12.77
N GLY A 140 7.18 -2.55 -12.47
CA GLY A 140 6.77 -1.67 -11.39
C GLY A 140 5.74 -0.62 -11.76
N GLN A 141 4.95 -0.31 -10.76
CA GLN A 141 3.99 0.80 -10.72
C GLN A 141 4.17 1.52 -9.39
N ILE A 142 3.87 2.81 -9.37
CA ILE A 142 3.69 3.57 -8.12
C ILE A 142 2.27 4.14 -8.15
N PHE A 143 1.49 3.78 -7.15
CA PHE A 143 0.16 4.34 -6.93
C PHE A 143 0.22 5.48 -5.92
N LYS A 144 -0.67 6.44 -6.09
CA LYS A 144 -0.88 7.55 -5.18
C LYS A 144 -2.34 7.56 -4.72
N ILE A 145 -2.56 7.65 -3.43
CA ILE A 145 -3.88 7.88 -2.83
C ILE A 145 -3.90 9.31 -2.33
N ASN A 146 -4.72 10.16 -2.93
CA ASN A 146 -4.94 11.53 -2.50
C ASN A 146 -6.08 11.57 -1.48
N THR A 147 -5.81 11.99 -0.25
CA THR A 147 -6.81 12.16 0.79
C THR A 147 -7.42 13.57 0.71
N ILE A 148 -8.63 13.66 0.17
CA ILE A 148 -9.36 14.94 0.01
C ILE A 148 -10.01 15.34 1.34
N SER A 149 -10.62 14.38 2.02
CA SER A 149 -11.23 14.53 3.35
C SER A 149 -11.12 13.18 4.10
N PRO A 150 -11.50 13.09 5.38
CA PRO A 150 -11.50 11.83 6.12
C PRO A 150 -12.27 10.70 5.42
N ASP A 151 -13.33 11.05 4.71
CA ASP A 151 -14.25 10.11 4.07
C ASP A 151 -14.12 10.05 2.55
N GLN A 152 -13.26 10.87 1.95
CA GLN A 152 -13.11 10.96 0.50
C GLN A 152 -11.65 10.94 0.08
N SER A 153 -11.30 9.97 -0.75
CA SER A 153 -9.99 9.84 -1.34
C SER A 153 -10.11 9.41 -2.81
N LEU A 154 -9.05 9.65 -3.57
CA LEU A 154 -8.90 9.22 -4.95
C LEU A 154 -7.62 8.42 -5.08
N ALA A 155 -7.62 7.35 -5.89
CA ALA A 155 -6.40 6.67 -6.29
C ALA A 155 -5.97 7.11 -7.68
N GLU A 156 -4.66 7.09 -7.93
CA GLU A 156 -4.05 7.42 -9.20
C GLU A 156 -2.89 6.46 -9.48
N LEU A 157 -2.79 5.95 -10.72
CA LEU A 157 -1.55 5.35 -11.18
C LEU A 157 -0.60 6.51 -11.49
N TRP A 158 0.28 6.83 -10.54
CA TRP A 158 1.17 7.98 -10.60
C TRP A 158 2.36 7.74 -11.52
N TYR A 159 2.92 6.51 -11.48
CA TYR A 159 4.03 6.09 -12.32
C TYR A 159 3.87 4.61 -12.73
N GLU A 160 4.28 4.28 -13.95
CA GLU A 160 4.42 2.91 -14.44
C GLU A 160 5.71 2.81 -15.26
N VAL A 161 6.51 1.81 -14.97
CA VAL A 161 7.78 1.59 -15.66
C VAL A 161 7.53 1.29 -17.13
N GLN A 162 8.08 2.13 -18.01
CA GLN A 162 7.99 1.99 -19.47
C GLN A 162 9.30 1.48 -20.09
N ASP A 163 10.41 1.63 -19.36
CA ASP A 163 11.75 1.22 -19.76
C ASP A 163 12.56 0.80 -18.55
N THR A 164 13.15 -0.39 -18.59
CA THR A 164 13.98 -0.93 -17.51
C THR A 164 15.37 -0.29 -17.40
N ALA A 165 15.76 0.56 -18.34
CA ALA A 165 16.95 1.40 -18.21
C ALA A 165 16.79 2.52 -17.18
N SER A 166 15.52 2.94 -16.95
CA SER A 166 15.10 3.80 -15.85
C SER A 166 14.78 2.95 -14.60
N LEU A 167 13.79 3.34 -13.81
CA LEU A 167 13.35 2.59 -12.62
C LEU A 167 12.91 1.15 -12.98
N ASN A 168 13.37 0.18 -12.21
CA ASN A 168 13.08 -1.23 -12.40
C ASN A 168 12.80 -1.93 -11.08
N MET A 169 11.56 -2.40 -10.90
CA MET A 169 11.08 -3.04 -9.68
C MET A 169 11.23 -2.13 -8.44
N PRO A 170 10.46 -1.03 -8.37
CA PRO A 170 10.41 -0.17 -7.19
C PRO A 170 9.95 -0.99 -5.98
N ASP A 171 10.75 -0.99 -4.92
CA ASP A 171 10.48 -1.75 -3.71
C ASP A 171 10.16 -0.81 -2.55
N ASN A 172 11.13 -0.05 -2.08
CA ASN A 172 10.93 0.86 -0.97
C ASN A 172 10.94 2.33 -1.42
N ILE A 173 10.29 3.20 -0.64
CA ILE A 173 10.06 4.59 -1.00
C ILE A 173 10.10 5.50 0.23
N VAL A 174 10.72 6.67 0.10
CA VAL A 174 10.72 7.72 1.12
C VAL A 174 10.48 9.07 0.49
N ILE A 175 10.03 10.04 1.29
CA ILE A 175 9.96 11.45 0.90
C ILE A 175 11.19 12.15 1.46
N ALA A 176 12.01 12.73 0.58
CA ALA A 176 13.16 13.52 0.97
C ALA A 176 12.72 14.81 1.68
N PRO A 177 13.56 15.41 2.54
CA PRO A 177 13.18 16.62 3.27
C PRO A 177 12.79 17.82 2.39
N TRP A 178 13.19 17.83 1.13
CA TRP A 178 12.82 18.85 0.13
C TRP A 178 11.61 18.48 -0.73
N GLY A 179 10.98 17.29 -0.50
CA GLY A 179 9.69 16.90 -1.09
C GLY A 179 9.76 15.88 -2.21
N ASP A 180 10.94 15.54 -2.74
CA ASP A 180 11.09 14.54 -3.79
C ASP A 180 10.88 13.11 -3.25
N LEU A 181 10.31 12.23 -4.06
CA LEU A 181 10.26 10.81 -3.77
C LEU A 181 11.59 10.16 -4.11
N ILE A 182 12.16 9.42 -3.16
CA ILE A 182 13.33 8.58 -3.39
C ILE A 182 12.90 7.13 -3.34
N VAL A 183 13.18 6.37 -4.40
CA VAL A 183 12.74 4.98 -4.59
C VAL A 183 13.94 4.06 -4.67
N CYS A 184 13.88 2.94 -3.93
CA CYS A 184 14.85 1.85 -4.02
C CYS A 184 14.33 0.79 -5.00
N GLU A 185 15.24 0.22 -5.80
CA GLU A 185 14.95 -0.98 -6.61
C GLU A 185 15.24 -2.26 -5.83
N ASP A 186 14.47 -3.32 -6.09
CA ASP A 186 14.80 -4.70 -5.73
C ASP A 186 14.62 -5.63 -6.94
N ASN A 187 15.67 -5.76 -7.73
CA ASN A 187 15.70 -6.64 -8.88
C ASN A 187 16.95 -7.52 -8.87
N SER A 188 16.99 -8.51 -9.74
CA SER A 188 18.07 -9.52 -9.77
C SER A 188 19.38 -9.05 -10.41
N ASP A 189 19.44 -7.84 -10.99
CA ASP A 189 20.60 -7.32 -11.72
C ASP A 189 21.31 -6.22 -10.90
N ARG A 190 20.79 -5.01 -10.94
CA ARG A 190 21.40 -3.85 -10.29
C ARG A 190 20.33 -3.04 -9.57
N ASN A 191 20.50 -2.89 -8.26
CA ASN A 191 19.61 -2.09 -7.42
C ASN A 191 20.16 -0.67 -7.27
N ARG A 192 19.35 0.30 -7.69
CA ARG A 192 19.69 1.73 -7.71
C ARG A 192 18.74 2.51 -6.82
N LEU A 193 19.14 3.73 -6.50
CA LEU A 193 18.24 4.75 -5.94
C LEU A 193 17.84 5.72 -7.06
N TRP A 194 16.57 6.07 -7.07
CA TRP A 194 15.98 7.03 -8.01
C TRP A 194 15.26 8.15 -7.26
N GLY A 195 15.38 9.38 -7.78
CA GLY A 195 14.71 10.58 -7.27
C GLY A 195 14.37 11.54 -8.38
#